data_0f80328f53673ace28d73fdda9255474
#
_entry.id   0f80328f53673ace28d73fdda9255474
#
_cell.length_a   1.000
_cell.length_b   1.000
_cell.length_c   1.000
_cell.angle_alpha   90.00
_cell.angle_beta   90.00
_cell.angle_gamma   90.00
#
_symmetry.space_group_name_H-M   'P 1'
#
loop_
_entity.id
_entity.type
_entity.pdbx_description
1 polymer ?
#
loop_
_entity_poly.entity_id
_entity_poly.type
_entity_poly.pdbx_seq_one_letter_code
_entity_poly.pdbx_strand_id
1 'polypeptide(L)'
;MQQSVSDACIKLIANIISSKEDIRKFTLSFFGGEPLLYYKKTALPIINALHERIKGREIEPNIHFTTNGYLLSPSLLYSMNSLGVSSLQITFDGDREHHNQTRFSNKGGSYDKIVQNIKMILSQTDIQVILRINYTRKNIKGFLSLLAEFESSPNTDRIILSPNQVWQDKDLSESESLKVQSILEEIYKRARIIGMYIKEPSGIGRLRHSCYADKKNQACVNFDGMVFKCNARDFKPTSAMGKLNEDGKIIWSDAERLWMSSKYQNAACRKCSIFPVCAGGCRRLTYNNLGREYCM
;
A
#
# COMPACT_ATOMS: atom_id res chain seq x y z
N MET A 1 -16.98 6.08 3.25
CA MET A 1 -16.89 7.37 2.53
C MET A 1 -18.31 7.88 2.34
N GLN A 2 -18.54 9.17 2.51
CA GLN A 2 -19.82 9.81 2.23
C GLN A 2 -20.09 9.80 0.71
N GLN A 3 -21.35 9.73 0.30
CA GLN A 3 -21.71 9.67 -1.12
C GLN A 3 -21.18 10.90 -1.89
N SER A 4 -21.35 12.09 -1.33
CA SER A 4 -20.84 13.34 -1.95
C SER A 4 -19.33 13.31 -2.20
N VAL A 5 -18.55 12.71 -1.29
CA VAL A 5 -17.10 12.57 -1.48
C VAL A 5 -16.79 11.54 -2.57
N SER A 6 -17.55 10.44 -2.64
CA SER A 6 -17.41 9.46 -3.73
C SER A 6 -17.70 10.08 -5.09
N ASP A 7 -18.76 10.87 -5.20
CA ASP A 7 -19.13 11.59 -6.43
C ASP A 7 -18.07 12.63 -6.81
N ALA A 8 -17.50 13.33 -5.82
CA ALA A 8 -16.39 14.25 -6.05
C ALA A 8 -15.11 13.54 -6.51
N CYS A 9 -14.83 12.31 -6.03
CA CYS A 9 -13.73 11.49 -6.54
C CYS A 9 -13.93 11.08 -8.01
N ILE A 10 -15.16 10.75 -8.40
CA ILE A 10 -15.51 10.45 -9.80
C ILE A 10 -15.25 11.67 -10.70
N LYS A 11 -15.70 12.85 -10.25
CA LYS A 11 -15.41 14.10 -10.96
C LYS A 11 -13.92 14.42 -11.01
N LEU A 12 -13.18 14.17 -9.92
CA LEU A 12 -11.72 14.34 -9.89
C LEU A 12 -11.01 13.49 -10.95
N ILE A 13 -11.39 12.22 -11.08
CA ILE A 13 -10.85 11.31 -12.12
C ILE A 13 -11.14 11.90 -13.50
N ALA A 14 -12.39 12.32 -13.74
CA ALA A 14 -12.78 12.91 -15.01
C ALA A 14 -11.96 14.18 -15.32
N ASN A 15 -11.80 15.07 -14.36
CA ASN A 15 -11.04 16.32 -14.51
C ASN A 15 -9.56 16.05 -14.82
N ILE A 16 -8.93 15.10 -14.11
CA ILE A 16 -7.53 14.72 -14.35
C ILE A 16 -7.36 14.17 -15.76
N ILE A 17 -8.21 13.22 -16.16
CA ILE A 17 -8.10 12.55 -17.46
C ILE A 17 -8.37 13.54 -18.61
N SER A 18 -9.35 14.44 -18.47
CA SER A 18 -9.68 15.44 -19.50
C SER A 18 -8.64 16.56 -19.63
N SER A 19 -7.93 16.88 -18.52
CA SER A 19 -6.97 18.00 -18.51
C SER A 19 -5.56 17.64 -19.01
N LYS A 20 -5.29 16.36 -19.29
CA LYS A 20 -3.95 15.88 -19.67
C LYS A 20 -4.05 14.82 -20.76
N GLU A 21 -3.34 15.03 -21.85
CA GLU A 21 -3.27 14.11 -22.98
C GLU A 21 -2.18 13.05 -22.84
N ASP A 22 -1.14 13.34 -22.06
CA ASP A 22 0.08 12.53 -21.89
C ASP A 22 0.00 11.45 -20.81
N ILE A 23 -1.18 11.24 -20.20
CA ILE A 23 -1.36 10.18 -19.21
C ILE A 23 -1.22 8.82 -19.88
N ARG A 24 -0.29 7.99 -19.40
CA ARG A 24 -0.10 6.60 -19.84
C ARG A 24 -0.54 5.59 -18.78
N LYS A 25 -0.57 5.98 -17.52
CA LYS A 25 -0.95 5.11 -16.41
C LYS A 25 -1.76 5.86 -15.38
N PHE A 26 -2.86 5.27 -14.93
CA PHE A 26 -3.70 5.81 -13.85
C PHE A 26 -3.80 4.78 -12.72
N THR A 27 -3.35 5.14 -11.51
CA THR A 27 -3.40 4.24 -10.36
C THR A 27 -4.52 4.64 -9.41
N LEU A 28 -5.45 3.71 -9.14
CA LEU A 28 -6.41 3.76 -8.05
C LEU A 28 -5.98 2.84 -6.93
N SER A 29 -5.93 3.34 -5.70
CA SER A 29 -5.56 2.56 -4.52
C SER A 29 -6.59 2.73 -3.44
N PHE A 30 -7.26 1.64 -3.05
CA PHE A 30 -8.24 1.62 -1.97
C PHE A 30 -7.62 1.05 -0.70
N PHE A 31 -7.67 1.81 0.38
CA PHE A 31 -7.07 1.41 1.67
C PHE A 31 -7.78 2.13 2.84
N GLY A 32 -7.39 1.76 4.07
CA GLY A 32 -7.93 2.34 5.31
C GLY A 32 -9.14 1.57 5.82
N GLY A 33 -9.21 1.33 7.12
CA GLY A 33 -10.18 0.43 7.72
C GLY A 33 -10.23 -0.91 6.98
N GLU A 34 -11.37 -1.24 6.38
CA GLU A 34 -11.50 -2.36 5.45
C GLU A 34 -12.28 -1.90 4.19
N PRO A 35 -11.61 -1.71 3.05
CA PRO A 35 -12.25 -1.16 1.85
C PRO A 35 -13.33 -2.08 1.26
N LEU A 36 -13.25 -3.39 1.49
CA LEU A 36 -14.23 -4.35 0.96
C LEU A 36 -15.60 -4.26 1.64
N LEU A 37 -15.70 -3.68 2.84
CA LEU A 37 -16.99 -3.40 3.49
C LEU A 37 -17.88 -2.49 2.65
N TYR A 38 -17.28 -1.56 1.94
CA TYR A 38 -17.98 -0.56 1.11
C TYR A 38 -17.69 -0.71 -0.37
N TYR A 39 -17.24 -1.90 -0.81
CA TYR A 39 -16.88 -2.16 -2.20
C TYR A 39 -17.97 -1.70 -3.17
N LYS A 40 -19.21 -2.19 -3.00
CA LYS A 40 -20.34 -1.89 -3.89
C LYS A 40 -20.73 -0.41 -3.88
N LYS A 41 -20.63 0.26 -2.72
CA LYS A 41 -21.07 1.66 -2.57
C LYS A 41 -20.00 2.69 -2.94
N THR A 42 -18.72 2.33 -2.81
CA THR A 42 -17.63 3.29 -2.97
C THR A 42 -16.66 2.86 -4.07
N ALA A 43 -16.03 1.69 -3.96
CA ALA A 43 -14.98 1.31 -4.88
C ALA A 43 -15.51 1.04 -6.30
N LEU A 44 -16.57 0.26 -6.41
CA LEU A 44 -17.16 -0.14 -7.69
C LEU A 44 -17.59 1.06 -8.56
N PRO A 45 -18.34 2.06 -8.06
CA PRO A 45 -18.69 3.23 -8.86
C PRO A 45 -17.47 4.04 -9.32
N ILE A 46 -16.46 4.18 -8.48
CA ILE A 46 -15.22 4.91 -8.82
C ILE A 46 -14.42 4.15 -9.90
N ILE A 47 -14.32 2.82 -9.80
CA ILE A 47 -13.65 1.99 -10.81
C ILE A 47 -14.38 2.06 -12.16
N ASN A 48 -15.70 1.92 -12.16
CA ASN A 48 -16.50 2.04 -13.37
C ASN A 48 -16.33 3.41 -14.03
N ALA A 49 -16.34 4.48 -13.26
CA ALA A 49 -16.11 5.82 -13.77
C ALA A 49 -14.70 5.98 -14.37
N LEU A 50 -13.67 5.35 -13.79
CA LEU A 50 -12.34 5.32 -14.41
C LEU A 50 -12.38 4.62 -15.77
N HIS A 51 -12.97 3.42 -15.84
CA HIS A 51 -13.05 2.66 -17.10
C HIS A 51 -13.77 3.43 -18.21
N GLU A 52 -14.90 4.06 -17.88
CA GLU A 52 -15.61 4.92 -18.84
C GLU A 52 -14.77 6.08 -19.36
N ARG A 53 -13.97 6.70 -18.49
CA ARG A 53 -13.12 7.85 -18.84
C ARG A 53 -11.88 7.52 -19.64
N ILE A 54 -11.34 6.31 -19.48
CA ILE A 54 -10.17 5.86 -20.25
C ILE A 54 -10.53 5.13 -21.54
N LYS A 55 -11.82 4.87 -21.78
CA LYS A 55 -12.28 4.19 -22.99
C LYS A 55 -11.82 4.94 -24.26
N GLY A 56 -11.15 4.23 -25.16
CA GLY A 56 -10.58 4.80 -26.38
C GLY A 56 -9.28 5.61 -26.16
N ARG A 57 -8.68 5.56 -24.99
CA ARG A 57 -7.40 6.19 -24.65
C ARG A 57 -6.35 5.14 -24.29
N GLU A 58 -5.10 5.38 -24.62
CA GLU A 58 -3.96 4.52 -24.24
C GLU A 58 -3.53 4.76 -22.79
N ILE A 59 -4.48 4.56 -21.84
CA ILE A 59 -4.21 4.71 -20.40
C ILE A 59 -4.35 3.34 -19.75
N GLU A 60 -3.25 2.86 -19.17
CA GLU A 60 -3.22 1.62 -18.36
C GLU A 60 -3.81 1.88 -16.97
N PRO A 61 -4.97 1.28 -16.61
CA PRO A 61 -5.44 1.35 -15.23
C PRO A 61 -4.64 0.39 -14.35
N ASN A 62 -4.27 0.85 -13.16
CA ASN A 62 -3.64 0.03 -12.12
C ASN A 62 -4.48 0.14 -10.85
N ILE A 63 -5.28 -0.87 -10.57
CA ILE A 63 -6.26 -0.84 -9.47
C ILE A 63 -5.76 -1.75 -8.35
N HIS A 64 -5.60 -1.19 -7.17
CA HIS A 64 -5.00 -1.84 -6.03
C HIS A 64 -5.87 -1.72 -4.78
N PHE A 65 -5.97 -2.82 -3.99
CA PHE A 65 -6.62 -2.80 -2.68
C PHE A 65 -5.65 -3.25 -1.58
N THR A 66 -5.68 -2.53 -0.46
CA THR A 66 -5.09 -3.01 0.81
C THR A 66 -6.23 -3.45 1.71
N THR A 67 -6.34 -4.74 1.93
CA THR A 67 -7.45 -5.37 2.65
C THR A 67 -6.94 -6.39 3.67
N ASN A 68 -7.74 -6.69 4.69
CA ASN A 68 -7.46 -7.82 5.57
C ASN A 68 -7.73 -9.18 4.91
N GLY A 69 -8.35 -9.20 3.73
CA GLY A 69 -8.61 -10.42 2.97
C GLY A 69 -9.76 -11.28 3.48
N TYR A 70 -10.38 -10.93 4.60
CA TYR A 70 -11.41 -11.75 5.25
C TYR A 70 -12.75 -11.79 4.49
N LEU A 71 -13.14 -10.66 3.89
CA LEU A 71 -14.43 -10.49 3.22
C LEU A 71 -14.46 -10.98 1.76
N LEU A 72 -13.36 -11.50 1.25
CA LEU A 72 -13.31 -12.02 -0.10
C LEU A 72 -14.27 -13.22 -0.25
N SER A 73 -14.96 -13.24 -1.38
CA SER A 73 -15.87 -14.31 -1.79
C SER A 73 -15.71 -14.57 -3.28
N PRO A 74 -16.15 -15.74 -3.82
CA PRO A 74 -16.07 -16.01 -5.25
C PRO A 74 -16.72 -14.92 -6.12
N SER A 75 -17.90 -14.44 -5.72
CA SER A 75 -18.61 -13.39 -6.47
C SER A 75 -17.91 -12.05 -6.44
N LEU A 76 -17.28 -11.69 -5.29
CA LEU A 76 -16.49 -10.47 -5.19
C LEU A 76 -15.22 -10.56 -6.02
N LEU A 77 -14.52 -11.69 -5.98
CA LEU A 77 -13.30 -11.91 -6.76
C LEU A 77 -13.59 -11.91 -8.26
N TYR A 78 -14.69 -12.53 -8.68
CA TYR A 78 -15.13 -12.45 -10.08
C TYR A 78 -15.34 -10.99 -10.52
N SER A 79 -16.06 -10.19 -9.72
CA SER A 79 -16.26 -8.76 -10.01
C SER A 79 -14.94 -7.98 -10.05
N MET A 80 -14.02 -8.23 -9.11
CA MET A 80 -12.73 -7.56 -9.07
C MET A 80 -11.85 -7.93 -10.27
N ASN A 81 -11.82 -9.20 -10.65
CA ASN A 81 -11.04 -9.69 -11.78
C ASN A 81 -11.59 -9.14 -13.11
N SER A 82 -12.92 -9.14 -13.31
CA SER A 82 -13.55 -8.59 -14.51
C SER A 82 -13.36 -7.08 -14.67
N LEU A 83 -13.15 -6.37 -13.56
CA LEU A 83 -12.83 -4.94 -13.55
C LEU A 83 -11.33 -4.66 -13.59
N GLY A 84 -10.48 -5.64 -13.84
CA GLY A 84 -9.04 -5.46 -13.98
C GLY A 84 -8.35 -5.00 -12.71
N VAL A 85 -8.83 -5.44 -11.52
CA VAL A 85 -8.08 -5.23 -10.28
C VAL A 85 -6.72 -5.90 -10.41
N SER A 86 -5.66 -5.10 -10.33
CA SER A 86 -4.30 -5.56 -10.60
C SER A 86 -3.69 -6.30 -9.41
N SER A 87 -3.98 -5.86 -8.19
CA SER A 87 -3.37 -6.48 -6.99
C SER A 87 -4.14 -6.26 -5.70
N LEU A 88 -4.01 -7.23 -4.80
CA LEU A 88 -4.51 -7.18 -3.42
C LEU A 88 -3.35 -7.29 -2.45
N GLN A 89 -3.15 -6.28 -1.60
CA GLN A 89 -2.23 -6.38 -0.48
C GLN A 89 -2.96 -6.93 0.73
N ILE A 90 -2.53 -8.11 1.19
CA ILE A 90 -3.10 -8.82 2.34
C ILE A 90 -2.03 -8.98 3.41
N THR A 91 -2.38 -8.72 4.67
CA THR A 91 -1.39 -8.65 5.76
C THR A 91 -1.55 -9.80 6.75
N PHE A 92 -0.40 -10.41 7.11
CA PHE A 92 -0.28 -11.35 8.22
C PHE A 92 0.66 -10.81 9.31
N ASP A 93 0.36 -11.17 10.56
CA ASP A 93 1.13 -10.77 11.75
C ASP A 93 1.76 -11.99 12.46
N GLY A 94 2.19 -12.99 11.70
CA GLY A 94 2.81 -14.21 12.19
C GLY A 94 2.14 -15.49 11.66
N ASP A 95 2.36 -16.58 12.38
CA ASP A 95 1.63 -17.84 12.22
C ASP A 95 0.16 -17.71 12.67
N ARG A 96 -0.55 -18.82 12.65
CA ARG A 96 -1.98 -18.88 13.03
C ARG A 96 -2.23 -18.34 14.43
N GLU A 97 -1.40 -18.69 15.38
CA GLU A 97 -1.58 -18.28 16.78
C GLU A 97 -1.35 -16.77 16.92
N HIS A 98 -0.19 -16.26 16.53
CA HIS A 98 0.14 -14.84 16.63
C HIS A 98 -0.82 -13.96 15.82
N HIS A 99 -1.17 -14.39 14.61
CA HIS A 99 -2.11 -13.65 13.78
C HIS A 99 -3.49 -13.54 14.45
N ASN A 100 -4.03 -14.65 14.97
CA ASN A 100 -5.33 -14.68 15.59
C ASN A 100 -5.40 -13.96 16.95
N GLN A 101 -4.26 -13.77 17.65
CA GLN A 101 -4.17 -12.92 18.83
C GLN A 101 -4.29 -11.44 18.52
N THR A 102 -3.80 -11.01 17.35
CA THR A 102 -3.79 -9.60 16.94
C THR A 102 -4.95 -9.24 16.01
N ARG A 103 -5.42 -10.20 15.22
CA ARG A 103 -6.48 -10.03 14.21
C ARG A 103 -7.56 -11.09 14.40
N PHE A 104 -8.58 -10.72 15.10
CA PHE A 104 -9.72 -11.60 15.36
C PHE A 104 -11.01 -11.01 14.76
N SER A 105 -11.96 -11.87 14.49
CA SER A 105 -13.34 -11.51 14.15
C SER A 105 -14.27 -11.88 15.30
N ASN A 106 -15.50 -11.39 15.27
CA ASN A 106 -16.54 -11.82 16.22
C ASN A 106 -16.83 -13.34 16.16
N LYS A 107 -16.30 -14.04 15.16
CA LYS A 107 -16.45 -15.49 14.93
C LYS A 107 -15.18 -16.29 15.23
N GLY A 108 -14.17 -15.68 15.87
CA GLY A 108 -12.88 -16.28 16.14
C GLY A 108 -11.74 -15.75 15.27
N GLY A 109 -10.67 -16.53 15.12
CA GLY A 109 -9.50 -16.15 14.35
C GLY A 109 -9.78 -15.94 12.86
N SER A 110 -8.98 -15.12 12.21
CA SER A 110 -9.13 -14.79 10.79
C SER A 110 -8.14 -15.52 9.87
N TYR A 111 -7.10 -16.13 10.41
CA TYR A 111 -5.99 -16.71 9.67
C TYR A 111 -6.42 -17.71 8.58
N ASP A 112 -7.13 -18.77 8.95
CA ASP A 112 -7.51 -19.84 8.03
C ASP A 112 -8.38 -19.33 6.89
N LYS A 113 -9.33 -18.44 7.20
CA LYS A 113 -10.19 -17.83 6.20
C LYS A 113 -9.40 -17.00 5.20
N ILE A 114 -8.40 -16.25 5.66
CA ILE A 114 -7.56 -15.42 4.78
C ILE A 114 -6.65 -16.31 3.91
N VAL A 115 -6.06 -17.38 4.47
CA VAL A 115 -5.28 -18.35 3.70
C VAL A 115 -6.13 -18.99 2.59
N GLN A 116 -7.34 -19.46 2.92
CA GLN A 116 -8.28 -20.01 1.93
C GLN A 116 -8.62 -19.00 0.84
N ASN A 117 -8.86 -17.73 1.22
CA ASN A 117 -9.17 -16.66 0.28
C ASN A 117 -7.98 -16.36 -0.66
N ILE A 118 -6.74 -16.40 -0.18
CA ILE A 118 -5.56 -16.26 -1.04
C ILE A 118 -5.46 -17.43 -2.01
N LYS A 119 -5.65 -18.67 -1.56
CA LYS A 119 -5.68 -19.85 -2.44
C LYS A 119 -6.76 -19.72 -3.53
N MET A 120 -7.93 -19.14 -3.18
CA MET A 120 -9.00 -18.86 -4.14
C MET A 120 -8.60 -17.77 -5.15
N ILE A 121 -7.91 -16.69 -4.74
CA ILE A 121 -7.36 -15.69 -5.67
C ILE A 121 -6.44 -16.36 -6.67
N LEU A 122 -5.49 -17.18 -6.20
CA LEU A 122 -4.48 -17.82 -7.03
C LEU A 122 -5.08 -18.81 -8.03
N SER A 123 -6.18 -19.48 -7.68
CA SER A 123 -6.80 -20.49 -8.54
C SER A 123 -7.85 -19.93 -9.50
N GLN A 124 -8.51 -18.81 -9.19
CA GLN A 124 -9.69 -18.34 -9.91
C GLN A 124 -9.54 -16.98 -10.61
N THR A 125 -8.43 -16.28 -10.40
CA THR A 125 -8.21 -14.93 -10.95
C THR A 125 -6.79 -14.74 -11.43
N ASP A 126 -6.52 -13.63 -12.14
CA ASP A 126 -5.16 -13.20 -12.49
C ASP A 126 -4.61 -12.13 -11.53
N ILE A 127 -5.32 -11.85 -10.46
CA ILE A 127 -4.97 -10.82 -9.48
C ILE A 127 -3.68 -11.20 -8.75
N GLN A 128 -2.75 -10.26 -8.67
CA GLN A 128 -1.51 -10.41 -7.91
C GLN A 128 -1.76 -10.25 -6.41
N VAL A 129 -1.13 -11.06 -5.59
CA VAL A 129 -1.21 -10.97 -4.12
C VAL A 129 0.08 -10.36 -3.58
N ILE A 130 0.01 -9.20 -2.95
CA ILE A 130 1.12 -8.67 -2.15
C ILE A 130 0.93 -9.19 -0.73
N LEU A 131 1.65 -10.27 -0.42
CA LEU A 131 1.65 -10.90 0.89
C LEU A 131 2.51 -10.08 1.84
N ARG A 132 1.88 -9.15 2.54
CA ARG A 132 2.57 -8.32 3.53
C ARG A 132 2.72 -9.11 4.83
N ILE A 133 3.94 -9.24 5.31
CA ILE A 133 4.21 -9.82 6.62
C ILE A 133 4.73 -8.74 7.57
N ASN A 134 3.99 -8.48 8.65
CA ASN A 134 4.43 -7.57 9.71
C ASN A 134 5.16 -8.38 10.77
N TYR A 135 6.48 -8.28 10.82
CA TYR A 135 7.28 -9.09 11.72
C TYR A 135 7.85 -8.31 12.89
N THR A 136 8.01 -9.02 13.98
CA THR A 136 8.75 -8.66 15.19
C THR A 136 9.74 -9.78 15.50
N ARG A 137 10.69 -9.55 16.42
CA ARG A 137 11.56 -10.63 16.92
C ARG A 137 10.80 -11.83 17.51
N LYS A 138 9.54 -11.63 17.94
CA LYS A 138 8.73 -12.68 18.56
C LYS A 138 7.99 -13.56 17.55
N ASN A 139 7.47 -12.97 16.46
CA ASN A 139 6.59 -13.69 15.52
C ASN A 139 7.28 -14.08 14.19
N ILE A 140 8.51 -13.62 13.94
CA ILE A 140 9.16 -13.78 12.63
C ILE A 140 9.29 -15.25 12.19
N LYS A 141 9.60 -16.17 13.10
CA LYS A 141 9.71 -17.61 12.78
C LYS A 141 8.40 -18.19 12.28
N GLY A 142 7.27 -17.72 12.76
CA GLY A 142 5.94 -18.19 12.39
C GLY A 142 5.60 -17.98 10.91
N PHE A 143 6.34 -17.11 10.19
CA PHE A 143 6.12 -16.92 8.75
C PHE A 143 6.60 -18.09 7.90
N LEU A 144 7.48 -18.95 8.38
CA LEU A 144 7.83 -20.21 7.71
C LEU A 144 6.62 -21.14 7.61
N SER A 145 5.82 -21.23 8.68
CA SER A 145 4.56 -21.98 8.69
C SER A 145 3.52 -21.36 7.76
N LEU A 146 3.45 -20.02 7.69
CA LEU A 146 2.57 -19.33 6.73
C LEU A 146 2.96 -19.64 5.28
N LEU A 147 4.24 -19.65 4.94
CA LEU A 147 4.69 -19.98 3.60
C LEU A 147 4.35 -21.42 3.21
N ALA A 148 4.45 -22.36 4.14
CA ALA A 148 4.10 -23.76 3.92
C ALA A 148 2.62 -23.95 3.52
N GLU A 149 1.71 -23.06 3.93
CA GLU A 149 0.31 -23.07 3.50
C GLU A 149 0.14 -22.96 1.97
N PHE A 150 1.12 -22.38 1.28
CA PHE A 150 1.05 -22.10 -0.16
C PHE A 150 1.89 -23.05 -1.03
N GLU A 151 2.63 -23.99 -0.47
CA GLU A 151 3.55 -24.87 -1.21
C GLU A 151 2.87 -25.67 -2.33
N SER A 152 1.64 -26.10 -2.10
CA SER A 152 0.85 -26.86 -3.09
C SER A 152 -0.14 -25.98 -3.86
N SER A 153 -0.04 -24.65 -3.74
CA SER A 153 -0.95 -23.73 -4.43
C SER A 153 -0.50 -23.50 -5.87
N PRO A 154 -1.42 -23.40 -6.84
CA PRO A 154 -1.06 -22.97 -8.20
C PRO A 154 -0.65 -21.51 -8.21
N ASN A 155 0.10 -21.10 -9.23
CA ASN A 155 0.37 -19.67 -9.55
C ASN A 155 0.99 -18.88 -8.38
N THR A 156 1.84 -19.48 -7.60
CA THR A 156 2.56 -18.84 -6.49
C THR A 156 3.50 -17.73 -6.94
N ASP A 157 3.90 -17.73 -8.21
CA ASP A 157 4.62 -16.67 -8.89
C ASP A 157 3.86 -15.33 -8.93
N ARG A 158 2.55 -15.34 -8.68
CA ARG A 158 1.74 -14.14 -8.50
C ARG A 158 1.74 -13.61 -7.07
N ILE A 159 2.41 -14.28 -6.14
CA ILE A 159 2.62 -13.76 -4.78
C ILE A 159 3.89 -12.94 -4.72
N ILE A 160 3.77 -11.71 -4.25
CA ILE A 160 4.91 -10.86 -3.88
C ILE A 160 5.00 -10.81 -2.37
N LEU A 161 6.00 -11.47 -1.79
CA LEU A 161 6.29 -11.38 -0.37
C LEU A 161 6.86 -9.99 -0.02
N SER A 162 6.22 -9.29 0.92
CA SER A 162 6.59 -7.94 1.37
C SER A 162 6.82 -7.91 2.87
N PRO A 163 8.04 -8.17 3.35
CA PRO A 163 8.37 -8.11 4.78
C PRO A 163 8.41 -6.66 5.28
N ASN A 164 7.84 -6.44 6.47
CA ASN A 164 7.82 -5.14 7.12
C ASN A 164 8.06 -5.32 8.63
N GLN A 165 9.13 -4.77 9.13
CA GLN A 165 9.36 -4.74 10.57
C GLN A 165 8.37 -3.81 11.26
N VAL A 166 7.79 -4.27 12.36
CA VAL A 166 6.90 -3.45 13.21
C VAL A 166 7.72 -2.35 13.90
N TRP A 167 7.25 -1.13 13.85
CA TRP A 167 8.02 0.04 14.30
C TRP A 167 8.36 0.02 15.79
N GLN A 168 7.49 -0.58 16.60
CA GLN A 168 7.69 -0.74 18.03
C GLN A 168 8.76 -1.78 18.39
N ASP A 169 9.24 -2.57 17.43
CA ASP A 169 10.23 -3.63 17.62
C ASP A 169 11.55 -3.30 16.90
N LYS A 170 11.93 -2.02 16.82
CA LYS A 170 13.14 -1.60 16.11
C LYS A 170 14.39 -1.52 16.98
N ASP A 171 14.22 -1.40 18.30
CA ASP A 171 15.32 -1.30 19.25
C ASP A 171 15.84 -2.71 19.56
N LEU A 172 16.56 -3.28 18.60
CA LEU A 172 17.17 -4.59 18.70
C LEU A 172 18.66 -4.43 19.06
N SER A 173 19.16 -5.30 19.93
CA SER A 173 20.60 -5.48 20.10
C SER A 173 21.22 -6.04 18.80
N GLU A 174 22.54 -5.94 18.66
CA GLU A 174 23.25 -6.47 17.51
C GLU A 174 22.98 -7.98 17.32
N SER A 175 23.02 -8.75 18.42
CA SER A 175 22.76 -10.19 18.38
C SER A 175 21.31 -10.53 17.98
N GLU A 176 20.33 -9.73 18.41
CA GLU A 176 18.92 -9.88 18.00
C GLU A 176 18.74 -9.51 16.53
N SER A 177 19.39 -8.46 16.06
CA SER A 177 19.38 -8.04 14.67
C SER A 177 19.92 -9.13 13.75
N LEU A 178 21.04 -9.75 14.10
CA LEU A 178 21.63 -10.86 13.35
C LEU A 178 20.70 -12.08 13.32
N LYS A 179 20.05 -12.42 14.45
CA LYS A 179 19.06 -13.50 14.49
C LYS A 179 17.86 -13.22 13.58
N VAL A 180 17.31 -12.01 13.65
CA VAL A 180 16.18 -11.60 12.79
C VAL A 180 16.58 -11.68 11.32
N GLN A 181 17.77 -11.20 10.96
CA GLN A 181 18.28 -11.24 9.60
C GLN A 181 18.42 -12.69 9.11
N SER A 182 19.02 -13.59 9.91
CA SER A 182 19.17 -15.01 9.54
C SER A 182 17.81 -15.66 9.27
N ILE A 183 16.79 -15.39 10.09
CA ILE A 183 15.45 -15.93 9.87
C ILE A 183 14.79 -15.32 8.61
N LEU A 184 15.01 -14.04 8.36
CA LEU A 184 14.52 -13.40 7.12
C LEU A 184 15.14 -14.03 5.88
N GLU A 185 16.42 -14.33 5.91
CA GLU A 185 17.10 -15.03 4.80
C GLU A 185 16.51 -16.42 4.56
N GLU A 186 16.19 -17.16 5.63
CA GLU A 186 15.49 -18.45 5.53
C GLU A 186 14.09 -18.29 4.92
N ILE A 187 13.31 -17.28 5.36
CA ILE A 187 12.01 -16.94 4.79
C ILE A 187 12.15 -16.61 3.29
N TYR A 188 13.14 -15.83 2.90
CA TYR A 188 13.37 -15.49 1.49
C TYR A 188 13.75 -16.72 0.67
N LYS A 189 14.62 -17.57 1.20
CA LYS A 189 15.00 -18.83 0.55
C LYS A 189 13.75 -19.71 0.33
N ARG A 190 12.92 -19.87 1.35
CA ARG A 190 11.69 -20.66 1.25
C ARG A 190 10.71 -20.09 0.26
N ALA A 191 10.48 -18.77 0.29
CA ALA A 191 9.60 -18.08 -0.64
C ALA A 191 10.04 -18.29 -2.11
N ARG A 192 11.35 -18.23 -2.39
CA ARG A 192 11.88 -18.50 -3.74
C ARG A 192 11.67 -19.95 -4.18
N ILE A 193 11.83 -20.92 -3.28
CA ILE A 193 11.58 -22.35 -3.56
C ILE A 193 10.11 -22.58 -3.94
N ILE A 194 9.17 -21.87 -3.28
CA ILE A 194 7.74 -21.93 -3.57
C ILE A 194 7.38 -21.18 -4.87
N GLY A 195 8.30 -20.40 -5.45
CA GLY A 195 8.09 -19.62 -6.67
C GLY A 195 7.60 -18.20 -6.44
N MET A 196 7.56 -17.71 -5.19
CA MET A 196 7.12 -16.35 -4.88
C MET A 196 8.19 -15.31 -5.26
N TYR A 197 7.75 -14.12 -5.68
CA TYR A 197 8.62 -12.95 -5.78
C TYR A 197 8.82 -12.31 -4.39
N ILE A 198 10.00 -11.74 -4.19
CA ILE A 198 10.31 -11.03 -2.95
C ILE A 198 10.41 -9.55 -3.26
N LYS A 199 9.62 -8.75 -2.55
CA LYS A 199 9.81 -7.31 -2.52
C LYS A 199 10.99 -7.00 -1.60
N GLU A 200 12.18 -6.90 -2.19
CA GLU A 200 13.36 -6.55 -1.41
C GLU A 200 13.19 -5.18 -0.75
N PRO A 201 13.68 -5.02 0.49
CA PRO A 201 13.73 -3.71 1.13
C PRO A 201 14.42 -2.71 0.21
N SER A 202 13.88 -1.50 0.11
CA SER A 202 14.49 -0.41 -0.65
C SER A 202 15.81 -0.01 0.03
N GLY A 203 16.93 -0.57 -0.43
CA GLY A 203 18.27 -0.15 -0.02
C GLY A 203 18.76 1.06 -0.83
N ILE A 204 19.79 1.73 -0.34
CA ILE A 204 20.40 2.93 -0.95
C ILE A 204 20.83 2.69 -2.41
N GLY A 205 21.07 1.46 -2.84
CA GLY A 205 21.47 1.13 -4.21
C GLY A 205 20.36 1.01 -5.26
N ARG A 206 19.07 1.16 -4.90
CA ARG A 206 17.93 0.89 -5.80
C ARG A 206 16.97 2.07 -5.97
N LEU A 207 17.46 3.29 -5.92
CA LEU A 207 16.65 4.51 -5.99
C LEU A 207 16.10 4.85 -7.40
N ARG A 208 15.75 3.85 -8.20
CA ARG A 208 15.04 4.10 -9.45
C ARG A 208 13.60 4.60 -9.29
N HIS A 209 13.04 4.52 -8.07
CA HIS A 209 11.66 4.92 -7.81
C HIS A 209 11.57 5.80 -6.56
N SER A 210 11.25 7.06 -6.76
CA SER A 210 10.83 7.94 -5.66
C SER A 210 9.57 7.40 -5.00
N CYS A 211 9.42 7.65 -3.70
CA CYS A 211 8.18 7.32 -2.98
C CYS A 211 6.98 7.96 -3.69
N TYR A 212 5.83 7.26 -3.72
CA TYR A 212 4.60 7.85 -4.28
C TYR A 212 4.28 9.22 -3.66
N ALA A 213 4.58 9.40 -2.36
CA ALA A 213 4.35 10.66 -1.63
C ALA A 213 5.24 11.84 -2.10
N ASP A 214 6.24 11.57 -2.93
CA ASP A 214 7.09 12.59 -3.57
C ASP A 214 6.49 13.14 -4.87
N LYS A 215 5.51 12.42 -5.43
CA LYS A 215 4.95 12.76 -6.73
C LYS A 215 3.95 13.91 -6.61
N LYS A 216 4.05 14.89 -7.52
CA LYS A 216 3.13 16.03 -7.57
C LYS A 216 1.69 15.59 -7.84
N ASN A 217 1.49 14.60 -8.71
CA ASN A 217 0.20 14.08 -9.14
C ASN A 217 -0.33 12.92 -8.27
N GLN A 218 0.07 12.89 -7.00
CA GLN A 218 -0.40 11.92 -5.99
C GLN A 218 -1.30 12.62 -4.97
N ALA A 219 -2.42 12.00 -4.64
CA ALA A 219 -3.33 12.42 -3.58
C ALA A 219 -3.94 11.21 -2.85
N CYS A 220 -4.11 11.31 -1.55
CA CYS A 220 -4.88 10.38 -0.73
C CYS A 220 -6.15 11.11 -0.27
N VAL A 221 -7.30 10.74 -0.80
CA VAL A 221 -8.59 11.32 -0.40
C VAL A 221 -9.18 10.50 0.74
N ASN A 222 -9.43 11.13 1.89
CA ASN A 222 -10.05 10.49 3.03
C ASN A 222 -11.59 10.44 2.88
N PHE A 223 -12.27 9.69 3.76
CA PHE A 223 -13.73 9.48 3.71
C PHE A 223 -14.56 10.78 3.85
N ASP A 224 -13.97 11.84 4.41
CA ASP A 224 -14.54 13.16 4.65
C ASP A 224 -14.14 14.21 3.60
N GLY A 225 -13.40 13.80 2.56
CA GLY A 225 -12.90 14.67 1.51
C GLY A 225 -11.62 15.43 1.85
N MET A 226 -11.04 15.24 3.04
CA MET A 226 -9.70 15.74 3.34
C MET A 226 -8.65 15.02 2.50
N VAL A 227 -7.62 15.75 2.06
CA VAL A 227 -6.61 15.26 1.15
C VAL A 227 -5.23 15.28 1.80
N PHE A 228 -4.49 14.18 1.62
CA PHE A 228 -3.16 13.95 2.15
C PHE A 228 -2.19 13.54 1.03
N LYS A 229 -0.89 13.70 1.26
CA LYS A 229 0.16 13.25 0.32
C LYS A 229 0.74 11.87 0.69
N CYS A 230 0.49 11.38 1.90
CA CYS A 230 1.04 10.11 2.39
C CYS A 230 -0.03 9.34 3.16
N ASN A 231 -0.16 8.04 2.90
CA ASN A 231 -1.09 7.17 3.62
C ASN A 231 -0.55 6.66 4.97
N ALA A 232 0.73 6.90 5.27
CA ALA A 232 1.33 6.54 6.56
C ALA A 232 1.20 7.70 7.58
N ARG A 233 -0.01 8.28 7.69
CA ARG A 233 -0.33 9.38 8.62
C ARG A 233 -1.58 9.03 9.44
N ASP A 234 -1.84 9.83 10.44
CA ASP A 234 -2.97 9.69 11.36
C ASP A 234 -4.33 10.12 10.76
N PHE A 235 -4.34 10.71 9.56
CA PHE A 235 -5.52 11.25 8.87
C PHE A 235 -6.35 12.23 9.71
N LYS A 236 -5.72 12.94 10.65
CA LYS A 236 -6.35 14.01 11.41
C LYS A 236 -6.52 15.26 10.56
N PRO A 237 -7.55 16.10 10.82
CA PRO A 237 -7.75 17.36 10.09
C PRO A 237 -6.51 18.27 10.09
N THR A 238 -5.77 18.29 11.20
CA THR A 238 -4.53 19.08 11.36
C THR A 238 -3.37 18.61 10.48
N SER A 239 -3.44 17.36 9.98
CA SER A 239 -2.44 16.78 9.08
C SER A 239 -2.86 16.83 7.60
N ALA A 240 -4.07 17.33 7.31
CA ALA A 240 -4.56 17.47 5.94
C ALA A 240 -3.76 18.53 5.18
N MET A 241 -3.56 18.28 3.90
CA MET A 241 -2.81 19.15 2.99
C MET A 241 -3.70 19.81 1.94
N GLY A 242 -4.99 19.46 1.95
CA GLY A 242 -5.99 20.03 1.07
C GLY A 242 -7.35 19.43 1.32
N LYS A 243 -8.31 19.81 0.50
CA LYS A 243 -9.69 19.32 0.53
C LYS A 243 -10.20 19.12 -0.90
N LEU A 244 -10.88 18.02 -1.13
CA LEU A 244 -11.61 17.77 -2.36
C LEU A 244 -12.96 18.48 -2.29
N ASN A 245 -13.25 19.34 -3.28
CA ASN A 245 -14.53 20.02 -3.39
C ASN A 245 -15.54 19.21 -4.23
N GLU A 246 -16.78 19.65 -4.25
CA GLU A 246 -17.88 18.97 -4.97
C GLU A 246 -17.72 18.99 -6.50
N ASP A 247 -16.90 19.89 -7.05
CA ASP A 247 -16.57 19.94 -8.48
C ASP A 247 -15.46 18.98 -8.88
N GLY A 248 -14.94 18.17 -7.94
CA GLY A 248 -13.85 17.24 -8.19
C GLY A 248 -12.49 17.94 -8.36
N LYS A 249 -12.28 19.05 -7.67
CA LYS A 249 -11.00 19.78 -7.63
C LYS A 249 -10.40 19.68 -6.23
N ILE A 250 -9.09 19.43 -6.16
CA ILE A 250 -8.38 19.48 -4.89
C ILE A 250 -7.91 20.90 -4.64
N ILE A 251 -8.39 21.50 -3.55
CA ILE A 251 -7.92 22.79 -3.05
C ILE A 251 -6.78 22.51 -2.09
N TRP A 252 -5.56 22.69 -2.56
CA TRP A 252 -4.35 22.49 -1.77
C TRP A 252 -4.11 23.66 -0.81
N SER A 253 -3.60 23.36 0.38
CA SER A 253 -3.17 24.36 1.38
C SER A 253 -1.66 24.63 1.26
N ASP A 254 -1.16 25.62 2.01
CA ASP A 254 0.28 25.89 2.11
C ASP A 254 1.08 24.71 2.67
N ALA A 255 0.45 23.84 3.43
CA ALA A 255 1.09 22.61 3.92
C ALA A 255 1.53 21.68 2.80
N GLU A 256 0.81 21.63 1.67
CA GLU A 256 1.24 20.85 0.49
C GLU A 256 2.50 21.45 -0.15
N ARG A 257 2.57 22.77 -0.29
CA ARG A 257 3.75 23.45 -0.82
C ARG A 257 4.99 23.20 0.06
N LEU A 258 4.82 23.30 1.37
CA LEU A 258 5.88 22.96 2.33
C LEU A 258 6.28 21.46 2.26
N TRP A 259 5.29 20.58 2.10
CA TRP A 259 5.56 19.16 1.90
C TRP A 259 6.41 18.94 0.65
N MET A 260 6.04 19.52 -0.48
CA MET A 260 6.74 19.33 -1.75
C MET A 260 8.17 19.89 -1.74
N SER A 261 8.45 20.94 -0.96
CA SER A 261 9.78 21.54 -0.82
C SER A 261 10.63 20.97 0.33
N SER A 262 10.05 20.21 1.25
CA SER A 262 10.70 19.83 2.52
C SER A 262 12.07 19.17 2.37
N LYS A 263 12.26 18.27 1.40
CA LYS A 263 13.54 17.58 1.17
C LYS A 263 14.68 18.53 0.77
N TYR A 264 14.37 19.64 0.12
CA TYR A 264 15.35 20.62 -0.35
C TYR A 264 15.69 21.67 0.72
N GLN A 265 14.94 21.71 1.82
CA GLN A 265 15.18 22.64 2.91
C GLN A 265 16.14 22.09 3.98
N ASN A 266 16.40 20.80 3.99
CA ASN A 266 17.30 20.18 4.95
C ASN A 266 18.78 20.51 4.61
N ALA A 267 19.45 21.26 5.48
CA ALA A 267 20.83 21.68 5.29
C ALA A 267 21.81 20.51 5.21
N ALA A 268 21.61 19.45 6.00
CA ALA A 268 22.41 18.24 5.94
C ALA A 268 22.35 17.57 4.54
N CYS A 269 21.16 17.56 3.90
CA CYS A 269 21.00 16.98 2.57
C CYS A 269 21.70 17.78 1.46
N ARG A 270 21.77 19.11 1.58
CA ARG A 270 22.42 19.96 0.56
C ARG A 270 23.92 19.72 0.40
N LYS A 271 24.59 19.27 1.46
CA LYS A 271 26.02 18.99 1.51
C LYS A 271 26.34 17.48 1.42
N CYS A 272 25.33 16.64 1.30
CA CYS A 272 25.47 15.19 1.38
C CYS A 272 25.82 14.59 0.01
N SER A 273 26.94 13.87 -0.08
CA SER A 273 27.37 13.18 -1.29
C SER A 273 26.41 12.07 -1.76
N ILE A 274 25.62 11.51 -0.82
CA ILE A 274 24.63 10.45 -1.11
C ILE A 274 23.27 11.05 -1.53
N PHE A 275 23.07 12.38 -1.44
CA PHE A 275 21.79 13.00 -1.74
C PHE A 275 21.23 12.65 -3.14
N PRO A 276 22.02 12.62 -4.23
CA PRO A 276 21.52 12.26 -5.55
C PRO A 276 20.90 10.85 -5.59
N VAL A 277 21.38 9.95 -4.74
CA VAL A 277 20.89 8.58 -4.60
C VAL A 277 19.81 8.48 -3.54
N CYS A 278 19.96 9.09 -2.36
CA CYS A 278 19.00 9.05 -1.25
C CYS A 278 17.77 9.94 -1.49
N ALA A 279 17.89 11.00 -2.29
CA ALA A 279 16.85 11.99 -2.55
C ALA A 279 16.17 12.54 -1.28
N GLY A 280 16.91 12.63 -0.16
CA GLY A 280 16.43 13.14 1.13
C GLY A 280 15.55 12.16 1.92
N GLY A 281 15.54 10.89 1.58
CA GLY A 281 14.83 9.84 2.32
C GLY A 281 13.30 9.99 2.37
N CYS A 282 12.70 9.66 3.52
CA CYS A 282 11.23 9.72 3.70
C CYS A 282 10.74 11.16 3.82
N ARG A 283 9.93 11.62 2.86
CA ARG A 283 9.37 12.97 2.87
C ARG A 283 8.56 13.30 4.13
N ARG A 284 7.82 12.34 4.67
CA ARG A 284 7.08 12.54 5.92
C ARG A 284 8.00 12.89 7.08
N LEU A 285 9.11 12.16 7.21
CA LEU A 285 10.08 12.43 8.27
C LEU A 285 10.76 13.78 8.05
N THR A 286 11.15 14.10 6.83
CA THR A 286 11.75 15.40 6.50
C THR A 286 10.77 16.55 6.78
N TYR A 287 9.50 16.41 6.39
CA TYR A 287 8.47 17.40 6.66
C TYR A 287 8.23 17.61 8.16
N ASN A 288 8.19 16.54 8.94
CA ASN A 288 7.99 16.62 10.40
C ASN A 288 9.20 17.22 11.13
N ASN A 289 10.37 17.26 10.49
CA ASN A 289 11.61 17.82 11.01
C ASN A 289 12.03 19.11 10.28
N LEU A 290 11.10 19.85 9.69
CA LEU A 290 11.38 21.15 9.07
C LEU A 290 12.06 22.08 10.07
N GLY A 291 13.14 22.75 9.64
CA GLY A 291 13.95 23.63 10.47
C GLY A 291 14.97 22.92 11.38
N ARG A 292 15.06 21.60 11.32
CA ARG A 292 16.08 20.80 12.03
C ARG A 292 16.94 20.05 11.02
N GLU A 293 18.21 19.83 11.33
CA GLU A 293 19.02 18.88 10.56
C GLU A 293 18.54 17.46 10.86
N TYR A 294 18.23 16.72 9.81
CA TYR A 294 17.68 15.38 9.90
C TYR A 294 18.30 14.47 8.85
N CYS A 295 18.80 13.32 9.26
CA CYS A 295 19.20 12.22 8.38
C CYS A 295 18.53 10.92 8.86
N MET A 296 18.15 10.04 7.92
CA MET A 296 17.60 8.71 8.26
C MET A 296 18.73 7.76 8.65
#